data_a8035cb1c9a0ba528c92992a0ebb67f6
#
_entry.id   a8035cb1c9a0ba528c92992a0ebb67f6
#
_cell.length_a   1.000
_cell.length_b   1.000
_cell.length_c   1.000
_cell.angle_alpha   90.00
_cell.angle_beta   90.00
_cell.angle_gamma   90.00
#
_symmetry.space_group_name_H-M   'P 1'
#
loop_
_entity.id
_entity.type
_entity.pdbx_description
1 polymer ?
#
loop_
_entity_poly.entity_id
_entity_poly.type
_entity_poly.pdbx_seq_one_letter_code
_entity_poly.pdbx_strand_id
1 'polypeptide(L)'
;AFDKQLKQAGVAESEGGEEEFKVSDIKYILSSLVFWIVALLCVLYYSAIFPFQAYGSEMLQCNLTGISAVTASDIFRWFPVGAAIITPFLGYFLDTKGKGATMLIWGALLLIVCHLVFALVLPATHNHIIAYATIVVLGVSFALVPAALWPSVPKIINEKVLGSAYCLIFWVQNIGLCFVPLLIGNVLESVNANNPAVIAAKEMAKNTPPDELPADFYIPYDYTIPLFIFAGFGVLALIIAIYLKAMDKKHHYGLELPNIAKDREAAAAAEMESAEE
;
A
#
# COMPACT_ATOMS: atom_id res chain seq x y z
N ALA A 1 -3.86 -4.69 38.03
CA ALA A 1 -3.61 -3.67 39.09
C ALA A 1 -4.10 -2.29 38.63
N PHE A 2 -3.80 -1.87 37.41
CA PHE A 2 -4.18 -0.57 36.83
C PHE A 2 -5.70 -0.43 36.66
N ASP A 3 -6.40 -1.46 36.14
CA ASP A 3 -7.86 -1.47 35.97
C ASP A 3 -8.62 -1.32 37.31
N LYS A 4 -8.08 -1.93 38.38
CA LYS A 4 -8.63 -1.72 39.73
C LYS A 4 -8.51 -0.29 40.22
N GLN A 5 -7.44 0.42 39.86
CA GLN A 5 -7.22 1.80 40.22
C GLN A 5 -8.14 2.75 39.43
N LEU A 6 -8.38 2.45 38.14
CA LEU A 6 -9.34 3.21 37.31
C LEU A 6 -10.78 3.08 37.84
N LYS A 7 -11.19 1.86 38.20
CA LYS A 7 -12.52 1.62 38.83
C LYS A 7 -12.65 2.31 40.19
N GLN A 8 -11.61 2.40 40.99
CA GLN A 8 -11.59 3.13 42.27
C GLN A 8 -11.56 4.65 42.09
N ALA A 9 -11.01 5.15 40.98
CA ALA A 9 -10.95 6.59 40.68
C ALA A 9 -12.27 7.13 40.08
N GLY A 10 -13.31 6.31 39.97
CA GLY A 10 -14.63 6.74 39.46
C GLY A 10 -14.60 7.15 37.98
N VAL A 11 -13.55 6.78 37.24
CA VAL A 11 -13.53 6.92 35.79
C VAL A 11 -14.52 5.88 35.29
N ALA A 12 -15.72 6.33 34.91
CA ALA A 12 -16.74 5.49 34.32
C ALA A 12 -16.12 4.71 33.17
N GLU A 13 -16.35 3.39 33.13
CA GLU A 13 -16.14 2.62 31.91
C GLU A 13 -16.88 3.39 30.82
N SER A 14 -16.15 3.90 29.81
CA SER A 14 -16.80 4.42 28.62
C SER A 14 -17.75 3.31 28.17
N GLU A 15 -19.01 3.60 27.92
CA GLU A 15 -20.03 2.64 27.47
C GLU A 15 -19.65 1.90 26.17
N GLY A 16 -18.45 2.14 25.63
CA GLY A 16 -17.78 1.49 24.51
C GLY A 16 -16.69 0.52 24.89
N GLY A 17 -16.74 -0.14 26.07
CA GLY A 17 -15.81 -1.23 26.40
C GLY A 17 -15.87 -2.32 25.33
N GLU A 18 -14.71 -2.74 24.83
CA GLU A 18 -14.61 -3.86 23.89
C GLU A 18 -15.38 -5.04 24.49
N GLU A 19 -16.48 -5.43 23.83
CA GLU A 19 -17.20 -6.65 24.22
C GLU A 19 -16.27 -7.84 23.98
N GLU A 20 -16.34 -8.88 24.84
CA GLU A 20 -15.59 -10.11 24.63
C GLU A 20 -15.84 -10.67 23.23
N PHE A 21 -14.77 -11.02 22.53
CA PHE A 21 -14.82 -11.58 21.18
C PHE A 21 -15.80 -12.73 21.07
N LYS A 22 -16.76 -12.61 20.16
CA LYS A 22 -17.74 -13.66 19.84
C LYS A 22 -17.54 -14.14 18.41
N VAL A 23 -17.63 -15.45 18.19
CA VAL A 23 -17.54 -16.02 16.83
C VAL A 23 -18.64 -15.49 15.90
N SER A 24 -19.79 -15.04 16.46
CA SER A 24 -20.86 -14.34 15.74
C SER A 24 -20.39 -13.04 15.07
N ASP A 25 -19.38 -12.36 15.65
CA ASP A 25 -18.87 -11.10 15.16
C ASP A 25 -18.11 -11.29 13.85
N ILE A 26 -17.38 -12.40 13.71
CA ILE A 26 -16.75 -12.78 12.45
C ILE A 26 -17.81 -12.90 11.35
N LYS A 27 -18.91 -13.60 11.61
CA LYS A 27 -19.98 -13.76 10.61
C LYS A 27 -20.61 -12.42 10.22
N TYR A 28 -20.82 -11.54 11.21
CA TYR A 28 -21.33 -10.19 10.97
C TYR A 28 -20.38 -9.38 10.07
N ILE A 29 -19.08 -9.34 10.38
CA ILE A 29 -18.06 -8.61 9.62
C ILE A 29 -17.96 -9.17 8.19
N LEU A 30 -17.85 -10.49 8.04
CA LEU A 30 -17.72 -11.15 6.73
C LEU A 30 -19.00 -11.02 5.86
N SER A 31 -20.15 -10.72 6.43
CA SER A 31 -21.38 -10.44 5.68
C SER A 31 -21.43 -9.01 5.10
N SER A 32 -20.54 -8.13 5.54
CA SER A 32 -20.49 -6.73 5.10
C SER A 32 -19.74 -6.59 3.76
N LEU A 33 -20.43 -6.09 2.72
CA LEU A 33 -19.82 -5.81 1.43
C LEU A 33 -18.70 -4.76 1.54
N VAL A 34 -18.92 -3.71 2.33
CA VAL A 34 -17.95 -2.62 2.48
C VAL A 34 -16.67 -3.10 3.19
N PHE A 35 -16.78 -4.07 4.12
CA PHE A 35 -15.62 -4.72 4.71
C PHE A 35 -14.74 -5.37 3.64
N TRP A 36 -15.34 -6.16 2.73
CA TRP A 36 -14.59 -6.81 1.66
C TRP A 36 -13.96 -5.83 0.68
N ILE A 37 -14.62 -4.72 0.39
CA ILE A 37 -14.07 -3.66 -0.45
C ILE A 37 -12.79 -3.08 0.17
N VAL A 38 -12.83 -2.77 1.47
CA VAL A 38 -11.65 -2.24 2.18
C VAL A 38 -10.55 -3.29 2.34
N ALA A 39 -10.91 -4.54 2.67
CA ALA A 39 -9.95 -5.63 2.76
C ALA A 39 -9.27 -5.90 1.41
N LEU A 40 -10.03 -5.89 0.31
CA LEU A 40 -9.48 -6.08 -1.03
C LEU A 40 -8.61 -4.91 -1.48
N LEU A 41 -8.99 -3.66 -1.16
CA LEU A 41 -8.12 -2.51 -1.36
C LEU A 41 -6.79 -2.68 -0.62
N CYS A 42 -6.85 -3.09 0.65
CA CYS A 42 -5.66 -3.36 1.45
C CYS A 42 -4.76 -4.40 0.77
N VAL A 43 -5.32 -5.55 0.36
CA VAL A 43 -4.55 -6.60 -0.35
C VAL A 43 -3.88 -6.05 -1.60
N LEU A 44 -4.61 -5.35 -2.46
CA LEU A 44 -4.10 -4.87 -3.75
C LEU A 44 -2.97 -3.86 -3.59
N TYR A 45 -3.14 -2.87 -2.70
CA TYR A 45 -2.09 -1.88 -2.44
C TYR A 45 -0.84 -2.50 -1.82
N TYR A 46 -1.02 -3.31 -0.78
CA TYR A 46 0.10 -3.91 -0.07
C TYR A 46 0.82 -4.95 -0.95
N SER A 47 0.09 -5.68 -1.78
CA SER A 47 0.66 -6.63 -2.74
C SER A 47 1.40 -5.96 -3.92
N ALA A 48 1.09 -4.70 -4.24
CA ALA A 48 1.83 -3.95 -5.24
C ALA A 48 3.12 -3.30 -4.68
N ILE A 49 3.19 -3.08 -3.37
CA ILE A 49 4.31 -2.36 -2.74
C ILE A 49 5.30 -3.31 -2.06
N PHE A 50 4.84 -4.18 -1.16
CA PHE A 50 5.76 -5.00 -0.35
C PHE A 50 6.53 -6.04 -1.16
N PRO A 51 5.90 -6.81 -2.08
CA PRO A 51 6.67 -7.66 -2.99
C PRO A 51 7.62 -6.88 -3.87
N PHE A 52 7.22 -5.71 -4.37
CA PHE A 52 8.12 -4.84 -5.13
C PHE A 52 9.36 -4.43 -4.31
N GLN A 53 9.24 -4.18 -3.00
CA GLN A 53 10.40 -3.87 -2.16
C GLN A 53 11.45 -4.98 -2.14
N ALA A 54 11.04 -6.24 -2.25
CA ALA A 54 11.97 -7.37 -2.30
C ALA A 54 12.81 -7.39 -3.59
N TYR A 55 12.27 -6.89 -4.69
CA TYR A 55 12.92 -6.88 -6.01
C TYR A 55 13.45 -5.51 -6.43
N GLY A 56 13.11 -4.45 -5.71
CA GLY A 56 13.30 -3.08 -6.17
C GLY A 56 14.77 -2.69 -6.41
N SER A 57 15.68 -3.09 -5.55
CA SER A 57 17.12 -2.82 -5.73
C SER A 57 17.69 -3.57 -6.93
N GLU A 58 17.34 -4.85 -7.11
CA GLU A 58 17.77 -5.66 -8.25
C GLU A 58 17.18 -5.12 -9.56
N MET A 59 15.90 -4.75 -9.56
CA MET A 59 15.26 -4.11 -10.70
C MET A 59 15.95 -2.81 -11.11
N LEU A 60 16.35 -1.98 -10.14
CA LEU A 60 17.12 -0.76 -10.42
C LEU A 60 18.50 -1.08 -11.03
N GLN A 61 19.19 -2.10 -10.53
CA GLN A 61 20.46 -2.53 -11.06
C GLN A 61 20.33 -3.04 -12.50
N CYS A 62 19.26 -3.79 -12.81
CA CYS A 62 18.99 -4.26 -14.16
C CYS A 62 18.63 -3.12 -15.14
N ASN A 63 17.92 -2.08 -14.67
CA ASN A 63 17.43 -1.00 -15.53
C ASN A 63 18.36 0.21 -15.62
N LEU A 64 19.35 0.33 -14.72
CA LEU A 64 20.34 1.40 -14.73
C LEU A 64 21.71 0.82 -15.08
N THR A 65 22.23 1.14 -16.24
CA THR A 65 23.51 0.61 -16.70
C THR A 65 24.68 1.07 -15.83
N GLY A 66 25.58 0.14 -15.47
CA GLY A 66 26.84 0.44 -14.80
C GLY A 66 26.73 0.80 -13.31
N ILE A 67 25.63 0.47 -12.65
CA ILE A 67 25.52 0.67 -11.21
C ILE A 67 25.79 -0.61 -10.42
N SER A 68 26.43 -0.45 -9.25
CA SER A 68 26.60 -1.56 -8.30
C SER A 68 25.31 -1.83 -7.52
N ALA A 69 25.20 -3.03 -6.93
CA ALA A 69 24.11 -3.38 -6.02
C ALA A 69 23.98 -2.39 -4.84
N VAL A 70 25.11 -1.86 -4.36
CA VAL A 70 25.13 -0.84 -3.29
C VAL A 70 24.47 0.45 -3.77
N THR A 71 24.82 0.93 -4.96
CA THR A 71 24.21 2.15 -5.54
C THR A 71 22.73 1.96 -5.80
N ALA A 72 22.30 0.80 -6.30
CA ALA A 72 20.89 0.48 -6.49
C ALA A 72 20.11 0.48 -5.16
N SER A 73 20.69 -0.10 -4.11
CA SER A 73 20.13 -0.10 -2.76
C SER A 73 20.08 1.31 -2.15
N ASP A 74 21.07 2.15 -2.43
CA ASP A 74 21.10 3.55 -1.99
C ASP A 74 20.01 4.39 -2.65
N ILE A 75 19.73 4.15 -3.93
CA ILE A 75 18.58 4.77 -4.61
C ILE A 75 17.27 4.30 -3.97
N PHE A 76 17.12 2.98 -3.76
CA PHE A 76 15.90 2.40 -3.21
C PHE A 76 15.59 2.86 -1.77
N ARG A 77 16.62 3.18 -0.99
CA ARG A 77 16.51 3.72 0.38
C ARG A 77 15.66 5.00 0.47
N TRP A 78 15.53 5.77 -0.61
CA TRP A 78 14.69 6.97 -0.64
C TRP A 78 13.19 6.69 -0.64
N PHE A 79 12.77 5.45 -0.87
CA PHE A 79 11.36 5.05 -0.75
C PHE A 79 10.77 5.32 0.65
N PRO A 80 11.32 4.76 1.75
CA PRO A 80 10.81 5.05 3.09
C PRO A 80 11.03 6.51 3.51
N VAL A 81 12.06 7.19 3.00
CA VAL A 81 12.30 8.61 3.28
C VAL A 81 11.17 9.47 2.69
N GLY A 82 10.77 9.23 1.44
CA GLY A 82 9.63 9.90 0.82
C GLY A 82 8.34 9.71 1.61
N ALA A 83 8.07 8.48 2.06
CA ALA A 83 6.91 8.18 2.89
C ALA A 83 6.97 8.90 4.25
N ALA A 84 8.12 8.86 4.93
CA ALA A 84 8.28 9.44 6.28
C ALA A 84 8.09 10.96 6.28
N ILE A 85 8.61 11.65 5.26
CA ILE A 85 8.47 13.12 5.14
C ILE A 85 7.01 13.52 4.94
N ILE A 86 6.28 12.82 4.06
CA ILE A 86 4.92 13.24 3.69
C ILE A 86 3.85 12.81 4.71
N THR A 87 4.07 11.73 5.47
CA THR A 87 3.08 11.14 6.38
C THR A 87 2.50 12.12 7.39
N PRO A 88 3.28 12.98 8.10
CA PRO A 88 2.72 13.96 9.04
C PRO A 88 1.78 14.97 8.36
N PHE A 89 2.12 15.40 7.14
CA PHE A 89 1.28 16.33 6.38
C PHE A 89 -0.02 15.69 5.92
N LEU A 90 0.03 14.42 5.52
CA LEU A 90 -1.16 13.64 5.14
C LEU A 90 -2.07 13.40 6.34
N GLY A 91 -1.51 13.05 7.51
CA GLY A 91 -2.26 12.92 8.75
C GLY A 91 -2.99 14.22 9.08
N TYR A 92 -2.26 15.33 9.17
CA TYR A 92 -2.86 16.65 9.42
C TYR A 92 -3.94 17.01 8.41
N PHE A 93 -3.72 16.74 7.12
CA PHE A 93 -4.71 17.03 6.07
C PHE A 93 -5.98 16.19 6.26
N LEU A 94 -5.85 14.89 6.51
CA LEU A 94 -6.98 14.00 6.74
C LEU A 94 -7.75 14.34 8.02
N ASP A 95 -7.05 14.76 9.05
CA ASP A 95 -7.66 15.15 10.32
C ASP A 95 -8.48 16.43 10.20
N THR A 96 -8.02 17.39 9.38
CA THR A 96 -8.65 18.71 9.27
C THR A 96 -9.57 18.87 8.06
N LYS A 97 -9.22 18.24 6.92
CA LYS A 97 -9.95 18.37 5.65
C LYS A 97 -10.67 17.09 5.23
N GLY A 98 -10.27 15.95 5.77
CA GLY A 98 -10.81 14.66 5.35
C GLY A 98 -10.30 14.22 3.97
N LYS A 99 -11.22 13.84 3.09
CA LYS A 99 -10.95 13.38 1.72
C LYS A 99 -10.25 12.01 1.66
N GLY A 100 -10.54 11.12 2.61
CA GLY A 100 -9.89 9.82 2.71
C GLY A 100 -10.06 8.95 1.46
N ALA A 101 -11.29 8.79 0.95
CA ALA A 101 -11.53 8.02 -0.27
C ALA A 101 -10.87 8.65 -1.50
N THR A 102 -10.81 10.00 -1.57
CA THR A 102 -10.08 10.71 -2.61
C THR A 102 -8.58 10.44 -2.54
N MET A 103 -7.98 10.37 -1.35
CA MET A 103 -6.57 10.05 -1.18
C MET A 103 -6.22 8.62 -1.60
N LEU A 104 -7.11 7.65 -1.37
CA LEU A 104 -6.96 6.29 -1.90
C LEU A 104 -6.88 6.30 -3.43
N ILE A 105 -7.71 7.09 -4.11
CA ILE A 105 -7.65 7.25 -5.57
C ILE A 105 -6.31 7.82 -6.02
N TRP A 106 -5.81 8.88 -5.39
CA TRP A 106 -4.50 9.45 -5.71
C TRP A 106 -3.35 8.50 -5.43
N GLY A 107 -3.42 7.74 -4.33
CA GLY A 107 -2.45 6.69 -4.03
C GLY A 107 -2.39 5.64 -5.16
N ALA A 108 -3.54 5.16 -5.65
CA ALA A 108 -3.60 4.21 -6.76
C ALA A 108 -3.06 4.78 -8.07
N LEU A 109 -3.40 6.02 -8.41
CA LEU A 109 -2.90 6.68 -9.61
C LEU A 109 -1.37 6.82 -9.59
N LEU A 110 -0.81 7.29 -8.49
CA LEU A 110 0.64 7.41 -8.33
C LEU A 110 1.34 6.05 -8.38
N LEU A 111 0.75 5.02 -7.77
CA LEU A 111 1.24 3.65 -7.82
C LEU A 111 1.35 3.15 -9.26
N ILE A 112 0.28 3.31 -10.06
CA ILE A 112 0.24 2.92 -11.47
C ILE A 112 1.34 3.65 -12.24
N VAL A 113 1.40 4.99 -12.11
CA VAL A 113 2.39 5.81 -12.83
C VAL A 113 3.81 5.39 -12.48
N CYS A 114 4.13 5.19 -11.20
CA CYS A 114 5.48 4.76 -10.79
C CYS A 114 5.87 3.41 -11.41
N HIS A 115 5.00 2.41 -11.35
CA HIS A 115 5.30 1.10 -11.93
C HIS A 115 5.42 1.15 -13.46
N LEU A 116 4.61 1.97 -14.14
CA LEU A 116 4.74 2.18 -15.58
C LEU A 116 6.04 2.93 -15.94
N VAL A 117 6.47 3.90 -15.14
CA VAL A 117 7.77 4.56 -15.34
C VAL A 117 8.92 3.57 -15.17
N PHE A 118 8.88 2.70 -14.16
CA PHE A 118 9.88 1.64 -13.99
C PHE A 118 9.85 0.62 -15.12
N ALA A 119 8.67 0.29 -15.66
CA ALA A 119 8.53 -0.71 -16.71
C ALA A 119 8.95 -0.20 -18.10
N LEU A 120 8.71 1.06 -18.41
CA LEU A 120 8.81 1.59 -19.78
C LEU A 120 9.85 2.70 -19.93
N VAL A 121 9.89 3.64 -18.97
CA VAL A 121 10.72 4.84 -19.09
C VAL A 121 12.14 4.58 -18.60
N LEU A 122 12.28 3.91 -17.46
CA LEU A 122 13.58 3.68 -16.86
C LEU A 122 14.49 2.79 -17.72
N PRO A 123 14.03 1.62 -18.27
CA PRO A 123 14.87 0.79 -19.15
C PRO A 123 15.18 1.48 -20.49
N ALA A 124 14.36 2.43 -20.94
CA ALA A 124 14.62 3.16 -22.18
C ALA A 124 15.59 4.34 -22.01
N THR A 125 15.68 4.91 -20.81
CA THR A 125 16.47 6.14 -20.56
C THR A 125 17.71 5.90 -19.72
N HIS A 126 17.73 4.84 -18.90
CA HIS A 126 18.77 4.54 -17.91
C HIS A 126 19.11 5.75 -17.01
N ASN A 127 18.14 6.60 -16.75
CA ASN A 127 18.35 7.90 -16.09
C ASN A 127 18.19 7.79 -14.57
N HIS A 128 19.28 8.02 -13.85
CA HIS A 128 19.31 7.97 -12.38
C HIS A 128 18.35 8.98 -11.73
N ILE A 129 18.17 10.18 -12.31
CA ILE A 129 17.27 11.21 -11.76
C ILE A 129 15.82 10.71 -11.83
N ILE A 130 15.44 10.05 -12.93
CA ILE A 130 14.11 9.44 -13.06
C ILE A 130 13.93 8.34 -12.02
N ALA A 131 14.95 7.51 -11.80
CA ALA A 131 14.90 6.46 -10.77
C ALA A 131 14.68 7.05 -9.37
N TYR A 132 15.48 8.03 -8.95
CA TYR A 132 15.33 8.72 -7.66
C TYR A 132 13.95 9.36 -7.51
N ALA A 133 13.52 10.13 -8.50
CA ALA A 133 12.22 10.81 -8.47
C ALA A 133 11.07 9.81 -8.35
N THR A 134 11.10 8.73 -9.12
CA THR A 134 10.04 7.71 -9.11
C THR A 134 10.00 6.94 -7.80
N ILE A 135 11.16 6.60 -7.20
CA ILE A 135 11.23 5.96 -5.88
C ILE A 135 10.65 6.85 -4.79
N VAL A 136 10.97 8.15 -4.78
CA VAL A 136 10.40 9.10 -3.80
C VAL A 136 8.90 9.22 -3.99
N VAL A 137 8.41 9.37 -5.23
CA VAL A 137 6.97 9.44 -5.55
C VAL A 137 6.25 8.15 -5.18
N LEU A 138 6.89 7.00 -5.36
CA LEU A 138 6.34 5.72 -4.91
C LEU A 138 6.20 5.67 -3.37
N GLY A 139 7.16 6.24 -2.64
CA GLY A 139 7.08 6.41 -1.18
C GLY A 139 5.89 7.30 -0.78
N VAL A 140 5.66 8.40 -1.49
CA VAL A 140 4.48 9.27 -1.30
C VAL A 140 3.19 8.50 -1.59
N SER A 141 3.13 7.76 -2.70
CA SER A 141 1.99 6.89 -3.06
C SER A 141 1.67 5.91 -1.94
N PHE A 142 2.71 5.27 -1.39
CA PHE A 142 2.55 4.35 -0.26
C PHE A 142 2.01 5.04 0.98
N ALA A 143 2.50 6.23 1.33
CA ALA A 143 2.06 6.96 2.52
C ALA A 143 0.58 7.36 2.47
N LEU A 144 0.05 7.69 1.28
CA LEU A 144 -1.37 8.04 1.08
C LEU A 144 -2.32 6.91 1.50
N VAL A 145 -1.92 5.66 1.26
CA VAL A 145 -2.80 4.51 1.46
C VAL A 145 -3.05 4.21 2.95
N PRO A 146 -2.05 3.91 3.79
CA PRO A 146 -2.30 3.65 5.20
C PRO A 146 -2.86 4.87 5.93
N ALA A 147 -2.47 6.10 5.54
CA ALA A 147 -3.02 7.31 6.12
C ALA A 147 -4.52 7.45 5.91
N ALA A 148 -5.06 7.01 4.76
CA ALA A 148 -6.47 7.10 4.43
C ALA A 148 -7.25 5.82 4.77
N LEU A 149 -6.67 4.65 4.54
CA LEU A 149 -7.37 3.36 4.67
C LEU A 149 -7.66 3.00 6.13
N TRP A 150 -6.66 3.11 7.01
CA TRP A 150 -6.84 2.70 8.41
C TRP A 150 -7.83 3.56 9.17
N PRO A 151 -7.85 4.90 9.06
CA PRO A 151 -8.89 5.73 9.66
C PRO A 151 -10.28 5.57 9.02
N SER A 152 -10.36 4.96 7.84
CA SER A 152 -11.66 4.67 7.20
C SER A 152 -12.38 3.48 7.85
N VAL A 153 -11.67 2.53 8.43
CA VAL A 153 -12.26 1.31 9.01
C VAL A 153 -13.25 1.61 10.13
N PRO A 154 -12.96 2.46 11.14
CA PRO A 154 -13.91 2.78 12.20
C PRO A 154 -15.10 3.63 11.72
N LYS A 155 -15.04 4.22 10.52
CA LYS A 155 -16.19 4.94 9.93
C LYS A 155 -17.21 4.00 9.30
N ILE A 156 -16.83 2.75 8.98
CA ILE A 156 -17.66 1.77 8.26
C ILE A 156 -17.99 0.54 9.10
N ILE A 157 -17.26 0.28 10.16
CA ILE A 157 -17.41 -0.90 11.02
C ILE A 157 -17.82 -0.44 12.42
N ASN A 158 -18.74 -1.17 13.04
CA ASN A 158 -19.17 -0.88 14.40
C ASN A 158 -17.98 -1.00 15.37
N GLU A 159 -17.84 -0.02 16.29
CA GLU A 159 -16.77 0.06 17.27
C GLU A 159 -16.61 -1.21 18.12
N LYS A 160 -17.73 -1.88 18.46
CA LYS A 160 -17.75 -3.11 19.26
C LYS A 160 -16.99 -4.27 18.64
N VAL A 161 -16.88 -4.31 17.30
CA VAL A 161 -16.20 -5.41 16.55
C VAL A 161 -14.99 -4.91 15.79
N LEU A 162 -14.53 -3.68 16.05
CA LEU A 162 -13.47 -3.01 15.29
C LEU A 162 -12.13 -3.76 15.37
N GLY A 163 -11.75 -4.24 16.55
CA GLY A 163 -10.54 -5.03 16.74
C GLY A 163 -10.54 -6.31 15.89
N SER A 164 -11.67 -7.03 15.88
CA SER A 164 -11.86 -8.23 15.04
C SER A 164 -11.80 -7.91 13.55
N ALA A 165 -12.37 -6.75 13.14
CA ALA A 165 -12.33 -6.32 11.74
C ALA A 165 -10.89 -6.01 11.28
N TYR A 166 -10.08 -5.32 12.09
CA TYR A 166 -8.66 -5.10 11.79
C TYR A 166 -7.89 -6.42 11.67
N CYS A 167 -8.09 -7.35 12.61
CA CYS A 167 -7.45 -8.68 12.54
C CYS A 167 -7.80 -9.42 11.24
N LEU A 168 -9.06 -9.39 10.81
CA LEU A 168 -9.50 -10.03 9.58
C LEU A 168 -8.93 -9.33 8.33
N ILE A 169 -8.86 -8.00 8.30
CA ILE A 169 -8.23 -7.26 7.21
C ILE A 169 -6.75 -7.64 7.11
N PHE A 170 -6.01 -7.67 8.23
CA PHE A 170 -4.62 -8.09 8.24
C PHE A 170 -4.45 -9.55 7.82
N TRP A 171 -5.36 -10.43 8.23
CA TRP A 171 -5.30 -11.83 7.81
C TRP A 171 -5.46 -11.97 6.29
N VAL A 172 -6.46 -11.31 5.70
CA VAL A 172 -6.69 -11.28 4.24
C VAL A 172 -5.51 -10.64 3.51
N GLN A 173 -4.97 -9.54 4.04
CA GLN A 173 -3.77 -8.88 3.51
C GLN A 173 -2.57 -9.83 3.46
N ASN A 174 -2.32 -10.59 4.52
CA ASN A 174 -1.18 -11.51 4.58
C ASN A 174 -1.29 -12.67 3.59
N ILE A 175 -2.49 -13.05 3.17
CA ILE A 175 -2.67 -14.00 2.05
C ILE A 175 -2.04 -13.42 0.78
N GLY A 176 -2.34 -12.16 0.44
CA GLY A 176 -1.71 -11.46 -0.69
C GLY A 176 -0.19 -11.39 -0.56
N LEU A 177 0.30 -10.97 0.62
CA LEU A 177 1.74 -10.86 0.89
C LEU A 177 2.49 -12.21 0.83
N CYS A 178 1.80 -13.32 1.07
CA CYS A 178 2.36 -14.66 0.93
C CYS A 178 2.44 -15.10 -0.54
N PHE A 179 1.35 -14.95 -1.29
CA PHE A 179 1.25 -15.52 -2.63
C PHE A 179 1.82 -14.63 -3.73
N VAL A 180 1.73 -13.30 -3.59
CA VAL A 180 2.17 -12.40 -4.66
C VAL A 180 3.69 -12.43 -4.88
N PRO A 181 4.58 -12.47 -3.88
CA PRO A 181 6.01 -12.64 -4.12
C PRO A 181 6.33 -13.93 -4.89
N LEU A 182 5.65 -15.03 -4.58
CA LEU A 182 5.81 -16.31 -5.29
C LEU A 182 5.34 -16.20 -6.74
N LEU A 183 4.22 -15.54 -6.97
CA LEU A 183 3.71 -15.26 -8.32
C LEU A 183 4.74 -14.44 -9.11
N ILE A 184 5.24 -13.34 -8.54
CA ILE A 184 6.20 -12.46 -9.21
C ILE A 184 7.51 -13.18 -9.48
N GLY A 185 8.04 -13.97 -8.55
CA GLY A 185 9.25 -14.78 -8.76
C GLY A 185 9.07 -15.78 -9.91
N ASN A 186 7.95 -16.51 -9.95
CA ASN A 186 7.65 -17.45 -11.03
C ASN A 186 7.49 -16.75 -12.39
N VAL A 187 6.84 -15.59 -12.42
CA VAL A 187 6.70 -14.79 -13.65
C VAL A 187 8.06 -14.29 -14.11
N LEU A 188 8.87 -13.75 -13.21
CA LEU A 188 10.21 -13.26 -13.52
C LEU A 188 11.08 -14.36 -14.14
N GLU A 189 11.09 -15.54 -13.54
CA GLU A 189 11.82 -16.70 -14.07
C GLU A 189 11.27 -17.15 -15.44
N SER A 190 9.95 -17.22 -15.58
CA SER A 190 9.32 -17.68 -16.83
C SER A 190 9.57 -16.74 -18.01
N VAL A 191 9.47 -15.43 -17.77
CA VAL A 191 9.69 -14.41 -18.82
C VAL A 191 11.14 -14.41 -19.26
N ASN A 192 12.08 -14.65 -18.34
CA ASN A 192 13.51 -14.62 -18.59
C ASN A 192 14.10 -16.00 -18.95
N ALA A 193 13.30 -17.07 -19.01
CA ALA A 193 13.79 -18.43 -19.22
C ALA A 193 14.61 -18.62 -20.51
N ASN A 194 14.31 -17.86 -21.55
CA ASN A 194 14.98 -17.91 -22.86
C ASN A 194 15.86 -16.67 -23.10
N ASN A 195 16.08 -15.82 -22.11
CA ASN A 195 16.97 -14.65 -22.25
C ASN A 195 18.45 -15.10 -22.21
N PRO A 196 19.22 -14.95 -23.31
CA PRO A 196 20.59 -15.44 -23.35
C PRO A 196 21.51 -14.81 -22.29
N ALA A 197 21.32 -13.53 -21.97
CA ALA A 197 22.09 -12.82 -20.97
C ALA A 197 21.83 -13.36 -19.55
N VAL A 198 20.56 -13.68 -19.23
CA VAL A 198 20.16 -14.28 -17.96
C VAL A 198 20.72 -15.69 -17.84
N ILE A 199 20.65 -16.50 -18.92
CA ILE A 199 21.18 -17.86 -18.93
C ILE A 199 22.70 -17.83 -18.68
N ALA A 200 23.44 -17.00 -19.41
CA ALA A 200 24.88 -16.87 -19.25
C ALA A 200 25.26 -16.40 -17.83
N ALA A 201 24.55 -15.41 -17.28
CA ALA A 201 24.82 -14.94 -15.92
C ALA A 201 24.53 -16.02 -14.86
N LYS A 202 23.45 -16.79 -15.02
CA LYS A 202 23.14 -17.91 -14.12
C LYS A 202 24.18 -19.04 -14.20
N GLU A 203 24.68 -19.35 -15.40
CA GLU A 203 25.78 -20.32 -15.57
C GLU A 203 27.07 -19.84 -14.92
N MET A 204 27.39 -18.54 -15.08
CA MET A 204 28.54 -17.92 -14.41
C MET A 204 28.41 -18.03 -12.89
N ALA A 205 27.27 -17.63 -12.33
CA ALA A 205 27.02 -17.70 -10.89
C ALA A 205 27.07 -19.13 -10.32
N LYS A 206 26.68 -20.14 -11.14
CA LYS A 206 26.72 -21.55 -10.74
C LYS A 206 28.13 -22.12 -10.71
N ASN A 207 28.99 -21.67 -11.65
CA ASN A 207 30.33 -22.23 -11.90
C ASN A 207 31.47 -21.45 -11.23
N THR A 208 31.15 -20.27 -10.65
CA THR A 208 32.13 -19.38 -10.01
C THR A 208 31.81 -19.23 -8.53
N PRO A 209 32.77 -19.42 -7.62
CA PRO A 209 32.57 -19.15 -6.19
C PRO A 209 32.14 -17.70 -5.96
N PRO A 210 31.30 -17.42 -4.94
CA PRO A 210 30.75 -16.06 -4.69
C PRO A 210 31.82 -14.99 -4.46
N ASP A 211 32.99 -15.35 -3.93
CA ASP A 211 34.14 -14.49 -3.68
C ASP A 211 34.99 -14.19 -4.93
N GLU A 212 34.80 -14.97 -5.99
CA GLU A 212 35.45 -14.76 -7.29
C GLU A 212 34.56 -14.04 -8.31
N LEU A 213 33.24 -13.85 -8.00
CA LEU A 213 32.35 -13.08 -8.85
C LEU A 213 32.72 -11.58 -8.81
N PRO A 214 32.55 -10.83 -9.92
CA PRO A 214 32.72 -9.39 -9.93
C PRO A 214 31.86 -8.72 -8.85
N ALA A 215 32.37 -7.67 -8.21
CA ALA A 215 31.66 -6.94 -7.15
C ALA A 215 30.35 -6.29 -7.62
N ASP A 216 30.22 -6.06 -8.93
CA ASP A 216 29.05 -5.53 -9.62
C ASP A 216 28.24 -6.62 -10.36
N PHE A 217 28.52 -7.90 -10.09
CA PHE A 217 27.81 -9.01 -10.71
C PHE A 217 26.32 -8.97 -10.36
N TYR A 218 25.48 -9.14 -11.38
CA TYR A 218 24.03 -9.32 -11.24
C TYR A 218 23.48 -10.18 -12.38
N ILE A 219 22.30 -10.74 -12.18
CA ILE A 219 21.56 -11.45 -13.23
C ILE A 219 20.66 -10.43 -13.94
N PRO A 220 20.86 -10.18 -15.25
CA PRO A 220 20.18 -9.09 -15.97
C PRO A 220 18.74 -9.47 -16.35
N TYR A 221 17.86 -9.61 -15.36
CA TYR A 221 16.45 -9.90 -15.56
C TYR A 221 15.71 -8.75 -16.25
N ASP A 222 14.79 -9.09 -17.15
CA ASP A 222 13.75 -8.19 -17.62
C ASP A 222 12.58 -8.15 -16.63
N TYR A 223 12.39 -7.01 -16.01
CA TYR A 223 11.34 -6.76 -15.02
C TYR A 223 10.04 -6.20 -15.62
N THR A 224 9.96 -6.01 -16.93
CA THR A 224 8.82 -5.33 -17.58
C THR A 224 7.48 -5.98 -17.23
N ILE A 225 7.35 -7.31 -17.37
CA ILE A 225 6.09 -8.02 -17.09
C ILE A 225 5.75 -8.01 -15.58
N PRO A 226 6.67 -8.32 -14.65
CA PRO A 226 6.43 -8.13 -13.22
C PRO A 226 5.93 -6.72 -12.84
N LEU A 227 6.52 -5.68 -13.43
CA LEU A 227 6.10 -4.29 -13.18
C LEU A 227 4.72 -3.97 -13.74
N PHE A 228 4.33 -4.55 -14.88
CA PHE A 228 2.97 -4.46 -15.38
C PHE A 228 1.96 -5.17 -14.46
N ILE A 229 2.32 -6.27 -13.82
CA ILE A 229 1.47 -6.93 -12.83
C ILE A 229 1.23 -6.01 -11.63
N PHE A 230 2.28 -5.37 -11.10
CA PHE A 230 2.13 -4.38 -10.02
C PHE A 230 1.28 -3.18 -10.44
N ALA A 231 1.48 -2.66 -11.65
CA ALA A 231 0.59 -1.62 -12.22
C ALA A 231 -0.86 -2.11 -12.33
N GLY A 232 -1.08 -3.37 -12.71
CA GLY A 232 -2.38 -4.02 -12.78
C GLY A 232 -3.09 -4.07 -11.42
N PHE A 233 -2.37 -4.40 -10.33
CA PHE A 233 -2.91 -4.27 -8.98
C PHE A 233 -3.30 -2.84 -8.65
N GLY A 234 -2.52 -1.85 -9.08
CA GLY A 234 -2.85 -0.43 -8.96
C GLY A 234 -4.13 -0.06 -9.70
N VAL A 235 -4.34 -0.57 -10.92
CA VAL A 235 -5.56 -0.33 -11.70
C VAL A 235 -6.78 -0.95 -11.01
N LEU A 236 -6.68 -2.17 -10.51
CA LEU A 236 -7.76 -2.80 -9.75
C LEU A 236 -8.06 -2.01 -8.46
N ALA A 237 -7.02 -1.58 -7.75
CA ALA A 237 -7.17 -0.75 -6.56
C ALA A 237 -7.84 0.59 -6.89
N LEU A 238 -7.51 1.22 -8.01
CA LEU A 238 -8.14 2.47 -8.47
C LEU A 238 -9.64 2.28 -8.73
N ILE A 239 -10.01 1.22 -9.43
CA ILE A 239 -11.42 0.90 -9.70
C ILE A 239 -12.19 0.71 -8.39
N ILE A 240 -11.62 -0.05 -7.45
CA ILE A 240 -12.27 -0.31 -6.15
C ILE A 240 -12.30 0.95 -5.29
N ALA A 241 -11.28 1.81 -5.31
CA ALA A 241 -11.26 3.08 -4.59
C ALA A 241 -12.33 4.05 -5.11
N ILE A 242 -12.51 4.13 -6.44
CA ILE A 242 -13.60 4.91 -7.05
C ILE A 242 -14.96 4.35 -6.63
N TYR A 243 -15.12 3.03 -6.63
CA TYR A 243 -16.35 2.38 -6.20
C TYR A 243 -16.64 2.63 -4.71
N LEU A 244 -15.62 2.54 -3.85
CA LEU A 244 -15.73 2.87 -2.42
C LEU A 244 -16.17 4.32 -2.21
N LYS A 245 -15.60 5.27 -2.97
CA LYS A 245 -16.01 6.68 -2.92
C LYS A 245 -17.46 6.89 -3.37
N ALA A 246 -17.91 6.17 -4.39
CA ALA A 246 -19.30 6.22 -4.84
C ALA A 246 -20.25 5.63 -3.79
N MET A 247 -19.85 4.55 -3.10
CA MET A 247 -20.59 3.98 -1.99
C MET A 247 -20.66 4.94 -0.79
N ASP A 248 -19.55 5.60 -0.47
CA ASP A 248 -19.51 6.61 0.60
C ASP A 248 -20.55 7.71 0.36
N LYS A 249 -20.59 8.24 -0.87
CA LYS A 249 -21.60 9.24 -1.25
C LYS A 249 -23.04 8.74 -1.12
N LYS A 250 -23.29 7.45 -1.40
CA LYS A 250 -24.62 6.85 -1.34
C LYS A 250 -25.06 6.49 0.07
N HIS A 251 -24.14 6.00 0.90
CA HIS A 251 -24.44 5.45 2.22
C HIS A 251 -23.99 6.35 3.38
N HIS A 252 -23.35 7.49 3.07
CA HIS A 252 -22.91 8.48 4.04
C HIS A 252 -22.01 7.91 5.15
N TYR A 253 -21.01 7.09 4.78
CA TYR A 253 -20.05 6.54 5.75
C TYR A 253 -19.12 7.62 6.35
N GLY A 254 -18.99 8.77 5.68
CA GLY A 254 -18.13 9.87 6.10
C GLY A 254 -16.66 9.68 5.80
N LEU A 255 -16.30 8.91 4.76
CA LEU A 255 -14.92 8.70 4.36
C LEU A 255 -14.25 9.97 3.84
N GLU A 256 -15.04 10.89 3.28
CA GLU A 256 -14.57 12.20 2.81
C GLU A 256 -14.57 13.27 3.92
N LEU A 257 -15.15 12.98 5.10
CA LEU A 257 -15.20 13.93 6.21
C LEU A 257 -13.91 13.88 7.04
N PRO A 258 -13.53 15.00 7.70
CA PRO A 258 -12.40 15.06 8.62
C PRO A 258 -12.42 13.95 9.68
N ASN A 259 -11.24 13.58 10.20
CA ASN A 259 -11.16 12.59 11.27
C ASN A 259 -11.44 13.23 12.65
N ILE A 260 -11.09 14.52 12.85
CA ILE A 260 -11.37 15.25 14.09
C ILE A 260 -12.88 15.54 14.17
N ALA A 261 -13.52 15.14 15.26
CA ALA A 261 -14.97 15.21 15.44
C ALA A 261 -15.55 16.63 15.23
N LYS A 262 -14.89 17.66 15.80
CA LYS A 262 -15.31 19.06 15.64
C LYS A 262 -15.31 19.53 14.19
N ASP A 263 -14.25 19.20 13.45
CA ASP A 263 -14.13 19.58 12.04
C ASP A 263 -15.08 18.76 11.16
N ARG A 264 -15.39 17.53 11.57
CA ARG A 264 -16.37 16.67 10.91
C ARG A 264 -17.80 17.20 11.02
N GLU A 265 -18.20 17.65 12.20
CA GLU A 265 -19.53 18.24 12.41
C GLU A 265 -19.69 19.52 11.59
N ALA A 266 -18.68 20.39 11.57
CA ALA A 266 -18.70 21.61 10.77
C ALA A 266 -18.76 21.31 9.26
N ALA A 267 -18.02 20.33 8.77
CA ALA A 267 -18.03 19.92 7.37
C ALA A 267 -19.37 19.28 6.98
N ALA A 268 -19.95 18.44 7.83
CA ALA A 268 -21.26 17.83 7.60
C ALA A 268 -22.37 18.88 7.54
N ALA A 269 -22.34 19.88 8.40
CA ALA A 269 -23.29 20.98 8.39
C ALA A 269 -23.21 21.80 7.08
N ALA A 270 -21.99 22.10 6.63
CA ALA A 270 -21.77 22.82 5.36
C ALA A 270 -22.22 22.01 4.12
N GLU A 271 -22.06 20.69 4.12
CA GLU A 271 -22.55 19.83 3.04
C GLU A 271 -24.09 19.78 2.99
N MET A 272 -24.77 19.79 4.15
CA MET A 272 -26.23 19.85 4.19
C MET A 272 -26.76 21.19 3.68
N GLU A 273 -26.15 22.30 4.06
CA GLU A 273 -26.53 23.65 3.61
C GLU A 273 -26.36 23.81 2.09
N SER A 274 -25.28 23.25 1.52
CA SER A 274 -25.05 23.28 0.06
C SER A 274 -25.95 22.34 -0.75
N ALA A 275 -26.62 21.39 -0.11
CA ALA A 275 -27.57 20.47 -0.77
C ALA A 275 -29.01 21.02 -0.77
N GLU A 276 -29.30 22.03 0.04
CA GLU A 276 -30.59 22.71 0.09
C GLU A 276 -30.69 23.93 -0.86
N GLU A 277 -29.55 24.41 -1.38
CA GLU A 277 -29.44 25.40 -2.46
C GLU A 277 -29.50 24.75 -3.86
#